data_4fdc59563b645013bf1ac965fcce0a83
#
_entry.id   4fdc59563b645013bf1ac965fcce0a83
#
_cell.length_a   1.000
_cell.length_b   1.000
_cell.length_c   1.000
_cell.angle_alpha   90.00
_cell.angle_beta   90.00
_cell.angle_gamma   90.00
#
_symmetry.space_group_name_H-M   'P 1'
#
loop_
_entity.id
_entity.type
_entity.pdbx_description
1 polymer ?
#
loop_
_entity_poly.entity_id
_entity_poly.type
_entity_poly.pdbx_seq_one_letter_code
_entity_poly.pdbx_strand_id
1 'polypeptide(L)'
;YDPSKCEAIMMNDVKFLNTKTIFYYYQKLNAKVAIITAKDKLRSLLGADLSFEHDMAVCFSAEMADRATFTSNGISNASKWLDKPVPCVYSSDLSEFVFAAGEKLLNEFKPDIMYLSTTDYIQHKYDIEDNNALEFYQMVDKYIGKFLENNISLIITADHGMKPKHNKFGKPNIIFLQNILDHYLKEKCLKVILPITDPYVVHHGAL
;
A
#
# COMPACT_ATOMS: atom_id res chain seq x y z
N TYR A 1 17.58 0.57 7.17
CA TYR A 1 18.78 0.82 7.97
C TYR A 1 19.82 1.56 7.16
N ASP A 2 20.39 2.65 7.70
CA ASP A 2 21.49 3.38 7.08
C ASP A 2 22.81 2.89 7.71
N PRO A 3 23.60 2.07 7.01
CA PRO A 3 24.84 1.52 7.57
C PRO A 3 25.92 2.59 7.80
N SER A 4 25.86 3.72 7.10
CA SER A 4 26.82 4.82 7.26
C SER A 4 26.63 5.56 8.58
N LYS A 5 25.41 5.59 9.11
CA LYS A 5 25.03 6.22 10.37
C LYS A 5 24.78 5.23 11.48
N CYS A 6 24.78 3.93 11.18
CA CYS A 6 24.41 2.84 12.10
C CYS A 6 23.03 3.04 12.75
N GLU A 7 22.07 3.61 12.02
CA GLU A 7 20.72 3.89 12.53
C GLU A 7 19.60 3.40 11.61
N ALA A 8 18.43 3.11 12.22
CA ALA A 8 17.20 2.85 11.46
C ALA A 8 16.62 4.19 11.01
N ILE A 9 16.32 4.30 9.71
CA ILE A 9 15.67 5.46 9.11
C ILE A 9 14.32 5.07 8.54
N MET A 10 13.37 6.00 8.60
CA MET A 10 12.04 5.78 8.04
C MET A 10 12.08 6.06 6.53
N MET A 11 11.71 5.06 5.70
CA MET A 11 11.60 5.18 4.25
C MET A 11 10.29 5.88 3.85
N ASN A 12 10.18 7.15 4.16
CA ASN A 12 8.98 7.96 3.92
C ASN A 12 9.24 9.23 3.09
N ASP A 13 10.44 9.36 2.53
CA ASP A 13 10.86 10.52 1.76
C ASP A 13 11.46 10.05 0.42
N VAL A 14 11.07 10.69 -0.66
CA VAL A 14 11.54 10.42 -2.03
C VAL A 14 13.07 10.45 -2.14
N LYS A 15 13.76 11.26 -1.31
CA LYS A 15 15.24 11.32 -1.30
C LYS A 15 15.93 10.00 -0.97
N PHE A 16 15.21 9.03 -0.37
CA PHE A 16 15.74 7.70 -0.07
C PHE A 16 15.59 6.71 -1.22
N LEU A 17 14.90 7.10 -2.29
CA LEU A 17 14.81 6.26 -3.49
C LEU A 17 16.11 6.34 -4.28
N ASN A 18 16.78 5.20 -4.42
CA ASN A 18 18.03 5.10 -5.18
C ASN A 18 17.81 4.94 -6.68
N THR A 19 16.57 4.79 -7.12
CA THR A 19 16.18 4.62 -8.52
C THR A 19 14.80 5.23 -8.77
N LYS A 20 14.47 5.45 -10.03
CA LYS A 20 13.13 5.88 -10.43
C LYS A 20 12.12 4.73 -10.28
N THR A 21 10.86 5.07 -10.09
CA THR A 21 9.78 4.09 -10.01
C THR A 21 9.49 3.46 -11.37
N ILE A 22 8.88 2.27 -11.35
CA ILE A 22 8.40 1.64 -12.59
C ILE A 22 7.38 2.55 -13.32
N PHE A 23 6.58 3.29 -12.59
CA PHE A 23 5.58 4.21 -13.14
C PHE A 23 6.20 5.38 -13.90
N TYR A 24 7.33 5.90 -13.41
CA TYR A 24 8.11 6.88 -14.17
C TYR A 24 8.55 6.33 -15.52
N TYR A 25 9.03 5.10 -15.59
CA TYR A 25 9.45 4.49 -16.86
C TYR A 25 8.28 4.22 -17.80
N TYR A 26 7.14 3.78 -17.31
CA TYR A 26 5.93 3.65 -18.13
C TYR A 26 5.50 4.99 -18.71
N GLN A 27 5.48 6.05 -17.90
CA GLN A 27 5.14 7.37 -18.41
C GLN A 27 6.14 7.87 -19.46
N LYS A 28 7.44 7.56 -19.33
CA LYS A 28 8.45 7.86 -20.37
C LYS A 28 8.20 7.12 -21.69
N LEU A 29 7.47 6.04 -21.66
CA LEU A 29 7.00 5.31 -22.84
C LEU A 29 5.63 5.80 -23.32
N ASN A 30 5.18 6.96 -22.87
CA ASN A 30 3.89 7.58 -23.16
C ASN A 30 2.68 6.80 -22.67
N ALA A 31 2.84 5.92 -21.66
CA ALA A 31 1.73 5.26 -21.02
C ALA A 31 1.02 6.19 -20.03
N LYS A 32 -0.30 6.11 -19.97
CA LYS A 32 -1.12 6.77 -18.96
C LYS A 32 -1.06 5.98 -17.65
N VAL A 33 -0.70 6.66 -16.58
CA VAL A 33 -0.44 6.04 -15.28
C VAL A 33 -1.49 6.47 -14.27
N ALA A 34 -2.10 5.51 -13.55
CA ALA A 34 -2.95 5.79 -12.39
C ALA A 34 -2.40 5.11 -11.15
N ILE A 35 -2.26 5.85 -10.05
CA ILE A 35 -1.82 5.34 -8.75
C ILE A 35 -2.78 5.84 -7.69
N ILE A 36 -3.49 4.92 -7.04
CA ILE A 36 -4.36 5.23 -5.92
C ILE A 36 -3.92 4.40 -4.73
N THR A 37 -3.58 5.07 -3.65
CA THR A 37 -3.16 4.40 -2.41
C THR A 37 -4.10 4.75 -1.27
N ALA A 38 -4.23 3.88 -0.29
CA ALA A 38 -4.92 4.22 0.94
C ALA A 38 -4.17 5.32 1.71
N LYS A 39 -2.83 5.20 1.80
CA LYS A 39 -1.94 6.07 2.57
C LYS A 39 -1.11 7.02 1.72
N ASP A 40 -0.98 8.27 2.15
CA ASP A 40 -0.27 9.31 1.39
C ASP A 40 1.25 9.09 1.32
N LYS A 41 1.82 8.49 2.35
CA LYS A 41 3.25 8.15 2.37
C LYS A 41 3.65 7.27 1.17
N LEU A 42 2.88 6.22 0.89
CA LEU A 42 3.12 5.36 -0.25
C LEU A 42 2.85 6.08 -1.58
N ARG A 43 1.77 6.88 -1.65
CA ARG A 43 1.47 7.72 -2.80
C ARG A 43 2.65 8.60 -3.18
N SER A 44 3.28 9.27 -2.20
CA SER A 44 4.40 10.18 -2.48
C SER A 44 5.63 9.46 -3.03
N LEU A 45 5.92 8.24 -2.54
CA LEU A 45 7.03 7.44 -3.04
C LEU A 45 6.78 6.90 -4.45
N LEU A 46 5.59 6.34 -4.70
CA LEU A 46 5.24 5.76 -6.00
C LEU A 46 5.06 6.81 -7.09
N GLY A 47 4.53 7.97 -6.73
CA GLY A 47 4.33 9.11 -7.64
C GLY A 47 5.58 9.96 -7.88
N ALA A 48 6.73 9.56 -7.31
CA ALA A 48 7.98 10.30 -7.48
C ALA A 48 8.35 10.46 -8.96
N ASP A 49 8.70 11.68 -9.34
CA ASP A 49 9.12 12.06 -10.70
C ASP A 49 8.05 11.89 -11.81
N LEU A 50 6.78 11.63 -11.47
CA LEU A 50 5.69 11.66 -12.45
C LEU A 50 5.38 13.11 -12.85
N SER A 51 5.13 13.31 -14.15
CA SER A 51 4.52 14.54 -14.66
C SER A 51 3.00 14.40 -14.68
N PHE A 52 2.31 15.42 -14.18
CA PHE A 52 0.84 15.48 -14.18
C PHE A 52 0.30 16.38 -15.30
N GLU A 53 1.16 16.77 -16.21
CA GLU A 53 0.78 17.52 -17.39
C GLU A 53 0.14 16.61 -18.45
N HIS A 54 -0.69 17.19 -19.31
CA HIS A 54 -1.28 16.53 -20.48
C HIS A 54 -2.07 15.25 -20.19
N ASP A 55 -2.69 15.13 -19.01
CA ASP A 55 -3.48 13.96 -18.61
C ASP A 55 -2.72 12.63 -18.69
N MET A 56 -1.42 12.66 -18.41
CA MET A 56 -0.56 11.48 -18.49
C MET A 56 -0.46 10.71 -17.17
N ALA A 57 -0.85 11.31 -16.04
CA ALA A 57 -0.85 10.65 -14.76
C ALA A 57 -1.96 11.13 -13.82
N VAL A 58 -2.46 10.21 -13.02
CA VAL A 58 -3.28 10.49 -11.82
C VAL A 58 -2.67 9.74 -10.65
N CYS A 59 -2.32 10.46 -9.56
CA CYS A 59 -1.68 9.87 -8.39
C CYS A 59 -2.17 10.55 -7.11
N PHE A 60 -3.01 9.89 -6.31
CA PHE A 60 -3.51 10.43 -5.06
C PHE A 60 -3.72 9.33 -4.00
N SER A 61 -3.91 9.75 -2.74
CA SER A 61 -4.27 8.86 -1.64
C SER A 61 -5.70 9.09 -1.16
N ALA A 62 -6.33 8.02 -0.67
CA ALA A 62 -7.68 8.10 -0.09
C ALA A 62 -7.69 8.99 1.16
N GLU A 63 -6.68 8.89 2.03
CA GLU A 63 -6.59 9.68 3.27
C GLU A 63 -6.43 11.19 3.06
N MET A 64 -5.96 11.62 1.87
CA MET A 64 -5.78 13.03 1.49
C MET A 64 -6.56 13.39 0.22
N ALA A 65 -7.63 12.67 -0.08
CA ALA A 65 -8.35 12.81 -1.34
C ALA A 65 -8.94 14.22 -1.56
N ASP A 66 -9.36 14.90 -0.51
CA ASP A 66 -9.86 16.28 -0.53
C ASP A 66 -8.78 17.33 -0.84
N ARG A 67 -7.50 16.99 -0.59
CA ARG A 67 -6.34 17.86 -0.80
C ARG A 67 -5.65 17.67 -2.15
N ALA A 68 -6.11 16.72 -2.95
CA ALA A 68 -5.57 16.49 -4.28
C ALA A 68 -5.71 17.74 -5.15
N THR A 69 -4.65 18.08 -5.90
CA THR A 69 -4.63 19.20 -6.84
C THR A 69 -4.24 18.73 -8.24
N PHE A 70 -4.68 19.43 -9.26
CA PHE A 70 -4.34 19.08 -10.64
C PHE A 70 -2.83 19.04 -10.87
N THR A 71 -2.12 20.01 -10.33
CA THR A 71 -0.66 20.17 -10.52
C THR A 71 0.17 19.09 -9.84
N SER A 72 -0.31 18.54 -8.72
CA SER A 72 0.46 17.57 -7.92
C SER A 72 -0.09 16.15 -7.97
N ASN A 73 -1.30 15.96 -8.51
CA ASN A 73 -2.00 14.68 -8.47
C ASN A 73 -2.67 14.30 -9.80
N GLY A 74 -2.71 15.21 -10.79
CA GLY A 74 -3.44 15.02 -12.05
C GLY A 74 -4.97 15.04 -11.88
N ILE A 75 -5.47 15.31 -10.70
CA ILE A 75 -6.88 15.42 -10.37
C ILE A 75 -7.08 16.44 -9.24
N SER A 76 -8.18 17.18 -9.27
CA SER A 76 -8.51 18.15 -8.23
C SER A 76 -9.60 17.60 -7.32
N ASN A 77 -9.37 17.66 -6.01
CA ASN A 77 -10.31 17.20 -4.98
C ASN A 77 -10.94 15.84 -5.31
N ALA A 78 -10.15 14.78 -5.17
CA ALA A 78 -10.55 13.42 -5.53
C ALA A 78 -11.79 12.93 -4.73
N SER A 79 -11.99 13.44 -3.51
CA SER A 79 -13.18 13.16 -2.71
C SER A 79 -14.45 13.69 -3.39
N LYS A 80 -14.43 14.95 -3.84
CA LYS A 80 -15.54 15.54 -4.58
C LYS A 80 -15.73 14.90 -5.94
N TRP A 81 -14.65 14.60 -6.65
CA TRP A 81 -14.70 13.91 -7.94
C TRP A 81 -15.35 12.53 -7.82
N LEU A 82 -15.04 11.78 -6.75
CA LEU A 82 -15.61 10.45 -6.50
C LEU A 82 -17.03 10.50 -5.90
N ASP A 83 -17.46 11.68 -5.43
CA ASP A 83 -18.69 11.87 -4.66
C ASP A 83 -18.76 11.00 -3.40
N LYS A 84 -17.59 10.87 -2.73
CA LYS A 84 -17.44 10.16 -1.45
C LYS A 84 -16.65 11.04 -0.46
N PRO A 85 -17.06 11.07 0.81
CA PRO A 85 -16.27 11.76 1.84
C PRO A 85 -14.89 11.12 2.01
N VAL A 86 -13.92 11.87 2.52
CA VAL A 86 -12.62 11.31 2.91
C VAL A 86 -12.85 10.30 4.03
N PRO A 87 -12.44 9.03 3.84
CA PRO A 87 -12.70 7.98 4.83
C PRO A 87 -11.84 8.15 6.09
N CYS A 88 -12.30 7.59 7.21
CA CYS A 88 -11.46 7.46 8.39
C CYS A 88 -10.26 6.55 8.08
N VAL A 89 -9.08 6.96 8.55
CA VAL A 89 -7.82 6.22 8.32
C VAL A 89 -7.86 4.79 8.87
N TYR A 90 -8.63 4.58 9.94
CA TYR A 90 -8.82 3.28 10.59
C TYR A 90 -10.22 2.72 10.31
N SER A 91 -10.56 2.57 9.03
CA SER A 91 -11.79 1.93 8.58
C SER A 91 -11.57 1.11 7.31
N SER A 92 -12.48 0.19 7.03
CA SER A 92 -12.56 -0.54 5.76
C SER A 92 -12.80 0.39 4.57
N ASP A 93 -13.49 1.51 4.81
CA ASP A 93 -13.89 2.47 3.80
C ASP A 93 -12.69 3.12 3.10
N LEU A 94 -11.52 3.18 3.80
CA LEU A 94 -10.30 3.69 3.20
C LEU A 94 -9.85 2.83 2.02
N SER A 95 -9.93 1.50 2.15
CA SER A 95 -9.64 0.56 1.06
C SER A 95 -10.74 0.54 0.00
N GLU A 96 -12.01 0.62 0.41
CA GLU A 96 -13.12 0.72 -0.55
C GLU A 96 -13.02 1.98 -1.41
N PHE A 97 -12.60 3.11 -0.83
CA PHE A 97 -12.39 4.34 -1.59
C PHE A 97 -11.35 4.15 -2.72
N VAL A 98 -10.26 3.42 -2.44
CA VAL A 98 -9.23 3.10 -3.44
C VAL A 98 -9.83 2.33 -4.61
N PHE A 99 -10.61 1.29 -4.34
CA PHE A 99 -11.24 0.48 -5.40
C PHE A 99 -12.29 1.26 -6.18
N ALA A 100 -13.14 2.04 -5.49
CA ALA A 100 -14.15 2.88 -6.14
C ALA A 100 -13.51 3.93 -7.06
N ALA A 101 -12.41 4.54 -6.62
CA ALA A 101 -11.66 5.48 -7.44
C ALA A 101 -11.01 4.78 -8.64
N GLY A 102 -10.48 3.56 -8.45
CA GLY A 102 -9.92 2.75 -9.53
C GLY A 102 -10.98 2.42 -10.60
N GLU A 103 -12.17 1.96 -10.20
CA GLU A 103 -13.30 1.70 -11.11
C GLU A 103 -13.67 2.95 -11.93
N LYS A 104 -13.76 4.10 -11.27
CA LYS A 104 -14.11 5.34 -11.97
C LYS A 104 -13.01 5.79 -12.93
N LEU A 105 -11.73 5.66 -12.55
CA LEU A 105 -10.59 5.99 -13.43
C LEU A 105 -10.49 5.07 -14.64
N LEU A 106 -10.82 3.78 -14.52
CA LEU A 106 -10.87 2.89 -15.68
C LEU A 106 -11.82 3.40 -16.76
N ASN A 107 -12.96 3.97 -16.36
CA ASN A 107 -13.97 4.47 -17.29
C ASN A 107 -13.63 5.87 -17.84
N GLU A 108 -13.16 6.79 -16.99
CA GLU A 108 -12.99 8.20 -17.35
C GLU A 108 -11.57 8.51 -17.87
N PHE A 109 -10.54 8.01 -17.17
CA PHE A 109 -9.13 8.31 -17.48
C PHE A 109 -8.52 7.27 -18.43
N LYS A 110 -8.95 5.98 -18.33
CA LYS A 110 -8.48 4.85 -19.15
C LYS A 110 -6.95 4.69 -19.09
N PRO A 111 -6.38 4.43 -17.90
CA PRO A 111 -4.94 4.26 -17.77
C PRO A 111 -4.44 3.00 -18.47
N ASP A 112 -3.21 3.04 -19.01
CA ASP A 112 -2.51 1.87 -19.55
C ASP A 112 -1.97 0.99 -18.41
N ILE A 113 -1.61 1.60 -17.28
CA ILE A 113 -1.23 0.90 -16.04
C ILE A 113 -1.89 1.57 -14.84
N MET A 114 -2.48 0.77 -13.96
CA MET A 114 -3.09 1.24 -12.72
C MET A 114 -2.59 0.44 -11.53
N TYR A 115 -2.24 1.12 -10.46
CA TYR A 115 -1.85 0.54 -9.18
C TYR A 115 -2.82 0.96 -8.09
N LEU A 116 -3.41 -0.02 -7.42
CA LEU A 116 -4.32 0.18 -6.29
C LEU A 116 -3.71 -0.44 -5.04
N SER A 117 -3.53 0.35 -3.99
CA SER A 117 -2.99 -0.13 -2.72
C SER A 117 -3.94 0.13 -1.58
N THR A 118 -4.34 -0.92 -0.91
CA THR A 118 -5.21 -0.88 0.28
C THR A 118 -4.40 -0.80 1.57
N THR A 119 -5.09 -0.78 2.71
CA THR A 119 -4.48 -1.03 4.02
C THR A 119 -4.83 -2.42 4.50
N ASP A 120 -4.04 -2.93 5.41
CA ASP A 120 -4.20 -4.19 6.12
C ASP A 120 -4.92 -4.03 7.47
N TYR A 121 -5.62 -2.89 7.67
CA TYR A 121 -6.31 -2.58 8.93
C TYR A 121 -7.29 -3.68 9.38
N ILE A 122 -8.08 -4.20 8.44
CA ILE A 122 -9.05 -5.26 8.74
C ILE A 122 -8.33 -6.55 9.15
N GLN A 123 -7.30 -6.93 8.42
CA GLN A 123 -6.51 -8.14 8.66
C GLN A 123 -5.75 -8.12 10.00
N HIS A 124 -5.41 -6.91 10.48
CA HIS A 124 -4.79 -6.74 11.79
C HIS A 124 -5.78 -6.77 12.94
N LYS A 125 -7.01 -6.37 12.69
CA LYS A 125 -8.02 -6.18 13.73
C LYS A 125 -8.90 -7.41 13.92
N TYR A 126 -9.15 -8.16 12.87
CA TYR A 126 -10.15 -9.23 12.85
C TYR A 126 -9.55 -10.56 12.39
N ASP A 127 -10.04 -11.66 12.95
CA ASP A 127 -9.75 -13.00 12.45
C ASP A 127 -10.38 -13.18 11.06
N ILE A 128 -9.84 -14.12 10.28
CA ILE A 128 -10.33 -14.38 8.92
C ILE A 128 -11.78 -14.89 8.89
N GLU A 129 -12.24 -15.52 9.98
CA GLU A 129 -13.62 -15.98 10.11
C GLU A 129 -14.58 -14.94 10.68
N ASP A 130 -14.08 -13.77 11.07
CA ASP A 130 -14.89 -12.65 11.56
C ASP A 130 -15.74 -12.05 10.44
N ASN A 131 -16.98 -11.68 10.76
CA ASN A 131 -17.89 -11.07 9.77
C ASN A 131 -17.32 -9.80 9.14
N ASN A 132 -16.60 -8.97 9.90
CA ASN A 132 -15.98 -7.75 9.34
C ASN A 132 -14.90 -8.09 8.32
N ALA A 133 -14.14 -9.17 8.52
CA ALA A 133 -13.16 -9.65 7.54
C ALA A 133 -13.86 -10.20 6.30
N LEU A 134 -14.92 -11.00 6.48
CA LEU A 134 -15.71 -11.56 5.36
C LEU A 134 -16.35 -10.44 4.52
N GLU A 135 -16.97 -9.44 5.14
CA GLU A 135 -17.54 -8.28 4.45
C GLU A 135 -16.48 -7.51 3.65
N PHE A 136 -15.29 -7.33 4.23
CA PHE A 136 -14.17 -6.70 3.52
C PHE A 136 -13.76 -7.49 2.27
N TYR A 137 -13.58 -8.80 2.37
CA TYR A 137 -13.22 -9.63 1.23
C TYR A 137 -14.34 -9.73 0.18
N GLN A 138 -15.60 -9.72 0.59
CA GLN A 138 -16.72 -9.63 -0.35
C GLN A 138 -16.72 -8.29 -1.12
N MET A 139 -16.41 -7.18 -0.44
CA MET A 139 -16.22 -5.88 -1.08
C MET A 139 -15.09 -5.93 -2.11
N VAL A 140 -13.93 -6.48 -1.75
CA VAL A 140 -12.79 -6.64 -2.65
C VAL A 140 -13.17 -7.48 -3.88
N ASP A 141 -13.79 -8.64 -3.67
CA ASP A 141 -14.24 -9.55 -4.74
C ASP A 141 -15.20 -8.85 -5.71
N LYS A 142 -16.16 -8.10 -5.18
CA LYS A 142 -17.09 -7.30 -6.00
C LYS A 142 -16.37 -6.31 -6.92
N TYR A 143 -15.35 -5.59 -6.41
CA TYR A 143 -14.60 -4.66 -7.25
C TYR A 143 -13.70 -5.39 -8.26
N ILE A 144 -13.11 -6.51 -7.88
CA ILE A 144 -12.35 -7.38 -8.80
C ILE A 144 -13.25 -7.82 -9.96
N GLY A 145 -14.48 -8.27 -9.68
CA GLY A 145 -15.48 -8.63 -10.70
C GLY A 145 -15.70 -7.49 -11.69
N LYS A 146 -15.95 -6.27 -11.20
CA LYS A 146 -16.15 -5.08 -12.04
C LYS A 146 -14.91 -4.73 -12.89
N PHE A 147 -13.71 -4.89 -12.34
CA PHE A 147 -12.48 -4.66 -13.10
C PHE A 147 -12.35 -5.66 -14.26
N LEU A 148 -12.64 -6.93 -14.03
CA LEU A 148 -12.55 -7.98 -15.05
C LEU A 148 -13.56 -7.79 -16.19
N GLU A 149 -14.69 -7.11 -15.97
CA GLU A 149 -15.64 -6.74 -17.02
C GLU A 149 -15.03 -5.77 -18.06
N ASN A 150 -13.92 -5.09 -17.74
CA ASN A 150 -13.27 -4.09 -18.59
C ASN A 150 -12.19 -4.65 -19.51
N ASN A 151 -12.09 -5.97 -19.67
CA ASN A 151 -11.07 -6.63 -20.52
C ASN A 151 -9.63 -6.19 -20.21
N ILE A 152 -9.29 -6.12 -18.94
CA ILE A 152 -7.96 -5.77 -18.43
C ILE A 152 -7.18 -7.01 -17.98
N SER A 153 -5.86 -6.90 -17.94
CA SER A 153 -5.01 -7.85 -17.21
C SER A 153 -4.93 -7.43 -15.76
N LEU A 154 -5.38 -8.27 -14.84
CA LEU A 154 -5.39 -8.00 -13.41
C LEU A 154 -4.34 -8.85 -12.70
N ILE A 155 -3.54 -8.21 -11.85
CA ILE A 155 -2.59 -8.86 -10.94
C ILE A 155 -2.98 -8.51 -9.50
N ILE A 156 -3.12 -9.52 -8.65
CA ILE A 156 -3.40 -9.37 -7.22
C ILE A 156 -2.18 -9.88 -6.47
N THR A 157 -1.67 -9.10 -5.52
CA THR A 157 -0.51 -9.48 -4.71
C THR A 157 -0.68 -8.96 -3.29
N ALA A 158 0.07 -9.55 -2.37
CA ALA A 158 0.20 -9.10 -0.99
C ALA A 158 1.69 -9.13 -0.60
N ASP A 159 2.09 -8.26 0.31
CA ASP A 159 3.44 -8.20 0.86
C ASP A 159 3.70 -9.30 1.90
N HIS A 160 2.68 -9.71 2.64
CA HIS A 160 2.72 -10.83 3.59
C HIS A 160 1.33 -11.42 3.85
N GLY A 161 1.30 -12.57 4.50
CA GLY A 161 0.09 -13.16 5.04
C GLY A 161 -0.14 -12.78 6.51
N MET A 162 -1.23 -13.30 7.11
CA MET A 162 -1.57 -13.08 8.51
C MET A 162 -1.71 -14.42 9.24
N LYS A 163 -1.16 -14.47 10.45
CA LYS A 163 -1.32 -15.61 11.37
C LYS A 163 -1.43 -15.11 12.80
N PRO A 164 -2.16 -15.82 13.67
CA PRO A 164 -2.14 -15.54 15.12
C PRO A 164 -0.72 -15.60 15.67
N LYS A 165 -0.32 -14.58 16.44
CA LYS A 165 1.00 -14.52 17.09
C LYS A 165 1.11 -15.45 18.31
N HIS A 166 0.03 -16.10 18.70
CA HIS A 166 -0.01 -17.12 19.75
C HIS A 166 -0.85 -18.31 19.28
N ASN A 167 -0.54 -19.47 19.81
CA ASN A 167 -1.30 -20.70 19.57
C ASN A 167 -2.55 -20.73 20.47
N LYS A 168 -3.39 -21.78 20.29
CA LYS A 168 -4.60 -22.00 21.09
C LYS A 168 -4.40 -22.13 22.60
N PHE A 169 -3.17 -22.29 23.06
CA PHE A 169 -2.79 -22.34 24.47
C PHE A 169 -2.20 -21.02 24.99
N GLY A 170 -2.26 -19.93 24.21
CA GLY A 170 -1.69 -18.64 24.55
C GLY A 170 -0.17 -18.56 24.49
N LYS A 171 0.52 -19.61 24.01
CA LYS A 171 1.99 -19.57 23.84
C LYS A 171 2.37 -18.87 22.52
N PRO A 172 3.51 -18.16 22.50
CA PRO A 172 3.99 -17.52 21.29
C PRO A 172 4.09 -18.48 20.09
N ASN A 173 3.54 -18.05 18.95
CA ASN A 173 3.62 -18.75 17.67
C ASN A 173 4.52 -17.94 16.72
N ILE A 174 5.73 -17.71 17.18
CA ILE A 174 6.73 -16.89 16.50
C ILE A 174 8.06 -17.63 16.41
N ILE A 175 8.87 -17.26 15.44
CA ILE A 175 10.25 -17.70 15.29
C ILE A 175 11.15 -16.51 15.63
N PHE A 176 11.99 -16.67 16.68
CA PHE A 176 12.97 -15.67 17.03
C PHE A 176 14.26 -15.92 16.26
N LEU A 177 14.36 -15.28 15.10
CA LEU A 177 15.40 -15.55 14.10
C LEU A 177 16.83 -15.35 14.65
N GLN A 178 17.06 -14.37 15.53
CA GLN A 178 18.37 -14.15 16.14
C GLN A 178 18.89 -15.41 16.86
N ASN A 179 18.04 -16.09 17.65
CA ASN A 179 18.43 -17.31 18.35
C ASN A 179 18.81 -18.45 17.38
N ILE A 180 18.10 -18.55 16.25
CA ILE A 180 18.40 -19.53 15.22
C ILE A 180 19.75 -19.24 14.59
N LEU A 181 19.99 -18.00 14.19
CA LEU A 181 21.25 -17.58 13.59
C LEU A 181 22.43 -17.74 14.56
N ASP A 182 22.27 -17.33 15.81
CA ASP A 182 23.30 -17.49 16.85
C ASP A 182 23.64 -18.98 17.12
N HIS A 183 22.65 -19.88 16.94
CA HIS A 183 22.86 -21.32 17.08
C HIS A 183 23.69 -21.91 15.94
N TYR A 184 23.41 -21.52 14.70
CA TYR A 184 24.07 -22.07 13.51
C TYR A 184 25.38 -21.37 13.16
N LEU A 185 25.50 -20.11 13.49
CA LEU A 185 26.68 -19.29 13.18
C LEU A 185 27.58 -19.20 14.42
N LYS A 186 28.77 -19.79 14.34
CA LYS A 186 29.74 -19.78 15.42
C LYS A 186 30.29 -18.38 15.72
N GLU A 187 30.24 -17.48 14.77
CA GLU A 187 30.65 -16.09 14.90
C GLU A 187 29.40 -15.21 15.09
N LYS A 188 29.31 -14.52 16.21
CA LYS A 188 28.21 -13.59 16.54
C LYS A 188 28.35 -12.25 15.77
N CYS A 189 28.48 -12.33 14.45
CA CYS A 189 28.67 -11.16 13.61
C CYS A 189 27.37 -10.70 12.93
N LEU A 190 26.26 -11.46 13.04
CA LEU A 190 24.98 -11.12 12.47
C LEU A 190 24.02 -10.58 13.53
N LYS A 191 23.35 -9.47 13.20
CA LYS A 191 22.30 -8.88 14.01
C LYS A 191 21.02 -8.84 13.20
N VAL A 192 19.95 -9.44 13.73
CA VAL A 192 18.61 -9.29 13.17
C VAL A 192 18.11 -7.87 13.46
N ILE A 193 17.82 -7.12 12.42
CA ILE A 193 17.24 -5.78 12.52
C ILE A 193 15.75 -5.90 12.28
N LEU A 194 14.96 -5.48 13.27
CA LEU A 194 13.51 -5.36 13.12
C LEU A 194 13.22 -4.00 12.51
N PRO A 195 12.56 -3.93 11.35
CA PRO A 195 12.20 -2.66 10.73
C PRO A 195 11.00 -2.02 11.45
N ILE A 196 11.21 -1.61 12.69
CA ILE A 196 10.21 -0.88 13.47
C ILE A 196 10.22 0.56 12.98
N THR A 197 9.12 1.01 12.41
CA THR A 197 9.00 2.38 11.88
C THR A 197 8.30 3.33 12.83
N ASP A 198 7.60 2.80 13.83
CA ASP A 198 6.89 3.57 14.84
C ASP A 198 6.90 2.79 16.16
N PRO A 199 7.34 3.39 17.29
CA PRO A 199 7.36 2.72 18.60
C PRO A 199 5.97 2.35 19.12
N TYR A 200 4.91 2.93 18.57
CA TYR A 200 3.52 2.65 18.94
C TYR A 200 2.83 1.64 18.04
N VAL A 201 3.40 1.32 16.91
CA VAL A 201 2.87 0.30 16.00
C VAL A 201 3.66 -0.98 16.18
N VAL A 202 3.03 -2.00 16.74
CA VAL A 202 3.59 -3.36 16.75
C VAL A 202 3.57 -3.84 15.31
N HIS A 203 4.63 -3.56 14.59
CA HIS A 203 4.77 -4.09 13.24
C HIS A 203 4.94 -5.59 13.31
N HIS A 204 4.13 -6.22 12.58
CA HIS A 204 4.26 -7.42 11.82
C HIS A 204 5.69 -7.87 11.90
N GLY A 205 5.92 -8.98 12.51
CA GLY A 205 7.20 -9.62 12.41
C GLY A 205 7.58 -9.75 10.94
N ALA A 206 7.96 -8.64 10.37
CA ALA A 206 8.64 -8.64 9.11
C ALA A 206 9.97 -9.30 9.35
N LEU A 207 10.18 -10.28 8.65
CA LEU A 207 11.44 -10.95 8.48
C LEU A 207 12.42 -10.05 7.75
#